data_0643e84adfa802b85cd38f3a3e3c3151
#
_entry.id   0643e84adfa802b85cd38f3a3e3c3151
#
_cell.length_a   1.000
_cell.length_b   1.000
_cell.length_c   1.000
_cell.angle_alpha   90.00
_cell.angle_beta   90.00
_cell.angle_gamma   90.00
#
_symmetry.space_group_name_H-M   'P 1'
#
loop_
_entity.id
_entity.type
_entity.pdbx_description
1 polymer ?
#
loop_
_entity_poly.entity_id
_entity_poly.type
_entity_poly.pdbx_seq_one_letter_code
_entity_poly.pdbx_strand_id
1 'polypeptide(L)'
;MIIISDFPPTAQQRPRVTRSHTYDPSKKDKVDFLKSVMTQLPKAPLTSSILIRIDFYFKRPKSHFTSKGELSRFAPREYTKKPDIDNLIKFVLDALNGHLYVDDAQVISLAARKLYAENDGIEIRVTEYGDLNFFEKQFLNDCKRDLGI
;
A
#
# COMPACT_ATOMS: atom_id res chain seq x y z
N MET A 1 -7.64 11.54 -1.95
CA MET A 1 -6.23 11.84 -2.27
C MET A 1 -5.59 10.63 -2.94
N ILE A 2 -4.70 10.84 -3.92
CA ILE A 2 -3.95 9.76 -4.57
C ILE A 2 -2.46 10.07 -4.42
N ILE A 3 -1.68 9.07 -4.00
CA ILE A 3 -0.23 9.13 -3.84
C ILE A 3 0.37 8.08 -4.77
N ILE A 4 1.33 8.45 -5.59
CA ILE A 4 2.00 7.56 -6.55
C ILE A 4 3.50 7.58 -6.28
N SER A 5 4.10 6.40 -6.19
CA SER A 5 5.54 6.22 -6.00
C SER A 5 6.07 5.22 -7.02
N ASP A 6 7.24 5.48 -7.55
CA ASP A 6 8.06 4.56 -8.34
C ASP A 6 8.94 3.65 -7.44
N PHE A 7 8.81 3.79 -6.13
CA PHE A 7 9.50 2.93 -5.18
C PHE A 7 9.04 1.47 -5.35
N PRO A 8 9.95 0.52 -5.43
CA PRO A 8 9.59 -0.89 -5.62
C PRO A 8 8.81 -1.42 -4.41
N PRO A 9 7.77 -2.25 -4.62
CA PRO A 9 7.05 -2.88 -3.52
C PRO A 9 7.99 -3.65 -2.60
N THR A 10 8.13 -3.18 -1.36
CA THR A 10 9.08 -3.70 -0.38
C THR A 10 8.32 -4.24 0.83
N ALA A 11 8.68 -5.42 1.30
CA ALA A 11 8.06 -6.05 2.45
C ALA A 11 8.70 -5.60 3.76
N GLN A 12 7.88 -5.43 4.80
CA GLN A 12 8.35 -5.24 6.16
C GLN A 12 9.15 -6.47 6.59
N GLN A 13 10.39 -6.28 6.98
CA GLN A 13 11.20 -7.32 7.57
C GLN A 13 10.94 -7.42 9.08
N ARG A 14 11.10 -8.63 9.63
CA ARG A 14 11.00 -8.81 11.07
C ARG A 14 12.13 -8.06 11.77
N PRO A 15 11.85 -7.39 12.90
CA PRO A 15 12.91 -6.81 13.74
C PRO A 15 13.95 -7.86 14.09
N ARG A 16 15.22 -7.47 14.04
CA ARG A 16 16.34 -8.33 14.44
C ARG A 16 16.79 -7.95 15.83
N VAL A 17 16.94 -8.96 16.67
CA VAL A 17 17.45 -8.80 18.04
C VAL A 17 18.91 -9.25 18.06
N THR A 18 19.79 -8.36 18.47
CA THR A 18 21.17 -8.68 18.83
C THR A 18 21.30 -8.68 20.35
N ARG A 19 22.45 -9.12 20.89
CA ARG A 19 22.67 -9.16 22.36
C ARG A 19 22.44 -7.81 23.05
N SER A 20 22.54 -6.70 22.35
CA SER A 20 22.46 -5.35 22.93
C SER A 20 21.38 -4.44 22.32
N HIS A 21 20.83 -4.77 21.13
CA HIS A 21 19.94 -3.88 20.40
C HIS A 21 18.88 -4.64 19.60
N THR A 22 17.67 -4.09 19.56
CA THR A 22 16.65 -4.45 18.59
C THR A 22 16.62 -3.38 17.49
N TYR A 23 16.71 -3.77 16.22
CA TYR A 23 16.65 -2.82 15.12
C TYR A 23 15.68 -3.31 14.02
N ASP A 24 15.08 -2.34 13.33
CA ASP A 24 14.23 -2.58 12.17
C ASP A 24 15.09 -2.55 10.89
N PRO A 25 15.28 -3.70 10.20
CA PRO A 25 16.04 -3.74 8.97
C PRO A 25 15.41 -2.93 7.83
N SER A 26 14.10 -2.69 7.89
CA SER A 26 13.35 -1.91 6.88
C SER A 26 13.41 -0.40 7.10
N LYS A 27 14.08 0.08 8.14
CA LYS A 27 14.09 1.51 8.50
C LYS A 27 14.60 2.39 7.37
N LYS A 28 15.68 1.99 6.70
CA LYS A 28 16.24 2.73 5.56
C LYS A 28 15.25 2.79 4.40
N ASP A 29 14.69 1.63 4.03
CA ASP A 29 13.75 1.54 2.91
C ASP A 29 12.48 2.37 3.17
N LYS A 30 11.98 2.41 4.42
CA LYS A 30 10.86 3.28 4.81
C LYS A 30 11.18 4.76 4.63
N VAL A 31 12.40 5.19 5.00
CA VAL A 31 12.84 6.57 4.81
C VAL A 31 12.93 6.91 3.32
N ASP A 32 13.46 6.02 2.50
CA ASP A 32 13.62 6.25 1.07
C ASP A 32 12.25 6.24 0.36
N PHE A 33 11.35 5.34 0.73
CA PHE A 33 9.96 5.37 0.28
C PHE A 33 9.26 6.67 0.67
N LEU A 34 9.38 7.10 1.94
CA LEU A 34 8.76 8.34 2.42
C LEU A 34 9.26 9.55 1.64
N LYS A 35 10.56 9.63 1.33
CA LYS A 35 11.11 10.69 0.47
C LYS A 35 10.48 10.72 -0.91
N SER A 36 10.20 9.56 -1.51
CA SER A 36 9.59 9.46 -2.84
C SER A 36 8.16 10.03 -2.90
N VAL A 37 7.45 10.07 -1.78
CA VAL A 37 6.07 10.54 -1.70
C VAL A 37 5.88 11.85 -0.92
N MET A 38 6.92 12.37 -0.30
CA MET A 38 6.88 13.52 0.62
C MET A 38 6.13 14.72 0.07
N THR A 39 6.32 15.04 -1.21
CA THR A 39 5.68 16.20 -1.87
C THR A 39 4.18 16.01 -2.11
N GLN A 40 3.70 14.79 -2.01
CA GLN A 40 2.29 14.43 -2.23
C GLN A 40 1.52 14.31 -0.91
N LEU A 41 2.22 14.31 0.22
CA LEU A 41 1.61 14.22 1.55
C LEU A 41 0.98 15.54 1.97
N PRO A 42 -0.05 15.51 2.84
CA PRO A 42 -0.64 16.73 3.39
C PRO A 42 0.38 17.47 4.27
N LYS A 43 0.22 18.78 4.40
CA LYS A 43 1.09 19.62 5.25
C LYS A 43 1.07 19.23 6.73
N ALA A 44 -0.05 18.68 7.18
CA ALA A 44 -0.21 18.11 8.52
C ALA A 44 -0.90 16.75 8.41
N PRO A 45 -0.56 15.78 9.26
CA PRO A 45 -1.19 14.46 9.24
C PRO A 45 -2.70 14.54 9.41
N LEU A 46 -3.44 13.68 8.70
CA LEU A 46 -4.89 13.56 8.83
C LEU A 46 -5.26 13.09 10.24
N THR A 47 -6.35 13.62 10.79
CA THR A 47 -6.84 13.29 12.13
C THR A 47 -8.17 12.54 12.11
N SER A 48 -8.81 12.43 10.94
CA SER A 48 -10.07 11.72 10.73
C SER A 48 -9.88 10.24 10.56
N SER A 49 -10.97 9.48 10.63
CA SER A 49 -10.99 8.08 10.17
C SER A 49 -10.81 8.02 8.65
N ILE A 50 -9.97 7.12 8.18
CA ILE A 50 -9.59 7.01 6.77
C ILE A 50 -9.79 5.60 6.21
N LEU A 51 -10.05 5.57 4.91
CA LEU A 51 -10.05 4.37 4.09
C LEU A 51 -8.82 4.41 3.18
N ILE A 52 -8.10 3.30 3.10
CA ILE A 52 -6.91 3.19 2.26
C ILE A 52 -7.08 2.05 1.26
N ARG A 53 -6.71 2.32 0.02
CA ARG A 53 -6.51 1.29 -1.01
C ARG A 53 -5.09 1.38 -1.52
N ILE A 54 -4.40 0.23 -1.61
CA ILE A 54 -3.01 0.15 -2.06
C ILE A 54 -2.92 -0.83 -3.23
N ASP A 55 -2.42 -0.37 -4.36
CA ASP A 55 -2.08 -1.20 -5.49
C ASP A 55 -0.55 -1.29 -5.60
N PHE A 56 -0.02 -2.51 -5.45
CA PHE A 56 1.40 -2.81 -5.58
C PHE A 56 1.69 -3.31 -6.99
N TYR A 57 2.50 -2.58 -7.73
CA TYR A 57 2.89 -2.90 -9.11
C TYR A 57 4.27 -3.54 -9.15
N PHE A 58 4.35 -4.68 -9.80
CA PHE A 58 5.59 -5.43 -10.01
C PHE A 58 5.90 -5.48 -11.50
N LYS A 59 7.13 -5.15 -11.85
CA LYS A 59 7.58 -5.17 -13.22
C LYS A 59 7.41 -6.57 -13.86
N ARG A 60 6.85 -6.60 -15.06
CA ARG A 60 6.67 -7.83 -15.83
C ARG A 60 8.00 -8.44 -16.24
N PRO A 61 8.20 -9.74 -16.06
CA PRO A 61 9.37 -10.44 -16.60
C PRO A 61 9.28 -10.54 -18.12
N LYS A 62 10.42 -10.71 -18.78
CA LYS A 62 10.51 -10.87 -20.25
C LYS A 62 9.64 -12.01 -20.77
N SER A 63 9.45 -13.08 -19.99
CA SER A 63 8.61 -14.24 -20.33
C SER A 63 7.12 -13.91 -20.55
N HIS A 64 6.66 -12.73 -20.11
CA HIS A 64 5.29 -12.27 -20.35
C HIS A 64 5.10 -11.62 -21.73
N PHE A 65 6.16 -11.48 -22.49
CA PHE A 65 6.12 -10.87 -23.82
C PHE A 65 6.41 -11.91 -24.91
N THR A 66 5.83 -11.68 -26.07
CA THR A 66 6.09 -12.49 -27.28
C THR A 66 7.50 -12.17 -27.83
N SER A 67 7.97 -12.96 -28.79
CA SER A 67 9.22 -12.69 -29.51
C SER A 67 9.24 -11.33 -30.24
N LYS A 68 8.06 -10.77 -30.53
CA LYS A 68 7.88 -9.43 -31.13
C LYS A 68 7.85 -8.30 -30.10
N GLY A 69 7.99 -8.61 -28.80
CA GLY A 69 7.95 -7.63 -27.71
C GLY A 69 6.54 -7.18 -27.29
N GLU A 70 5.49 -7.83 -27.80
CA GLU A 70 4.11 -7.55 -27.44
C GLU A 70 3.73 -8.34 -26.17
N LEU A 71 2.84 -7.79 -25.34
CA LEU A 71 2.33 -8.51 -24.18
C LEU A 71 1.56 -9.76 -24.64
N SER A 72 1.94 -10.92 -24.13
CA SER A 72 1.23 -12.17 -24.42
C SER A 72 -0.21 -12.10 -23.88
N ARG A 73 -1.17 -12.57 -24.65
CA ARG A 73 -2.58 -12.70 -24.22
C ARG A 73 -2.75 -13.64 -23.02
N PHE A 74 -1.79 -14.48 -22.73
CA PHE A 74 -1.78 -15.39 -21.57
C PHE A 74 -1.00 -14.83 -20.38
N ALA A 75 -0.40 -13.64 -20.50
CA ALA A 75 0.34 -13.03 -19.41
C ALA A 75 -0.62 -12.70 -18.24
N PRO A 76 -0.32 -13.17 -17.02
CA PRO A 76 -1.19 -12.90 -15.88
C PRO A 76 -1.22 -11.42 -15.54
N ARG A 77 -2.35 -10.96 -15.01
CA ARG A 77 -2.50 -9.61 -14.49
C ARG A 77 -2.07 -9.53 -13.02
N GLU A 78 -2.41 -10.55 -12.25
CA GLU A 78 -2.17 -10.64 -10.83
C GLU A 78 -0.76 -11.17 -10.54
N TYR A 79 -0.10 -10.55 -9.53
CA TYR A 79 1.20 -10.99 -9.05
C TYR A 79 1.04 -11.94 -7.87
N THR A 80 1.26 -13.23 -8.07
CA THR A 80 1.03 -14.28 -7.05
C THR A 80 2.30 -14.78 -6.35
N LYS A 81 3.44 -14.12 -6.58
CA LYS A 81 4.74 -14.49 -5.99
C LYS A 81 5.01 -13.71 -4.69
N LYS A 82 6.07 -14.08 -3.97
CA LYS A 82 6.61 -13.30 -2.88
C LYS A 82 7.00 -11.88 -3.35
N PRO A 83 6.92 -10.86 -2.48
CA PRO A 83 6.57 -10.91 -1.06
C PRO A 83 5.06 -11.03 -0.80
N ASP A 84 4.70 -11.43 0.44
CA ASP A 84 3.33 -11.59 0.89
C ASP A 84 2.68 -10.21 1.07
N ILE A 85 1.38 -10.13 0.78
CA ILE A 85 0.64 -8.87 0.73
C ILE A 85 0.56 -8.18 2.09
N ASP A 86 0.43 -8.92 3.17
CA ASP A 86 0.38 -8.41 4.55
C ASP A 86 1.67 -7.67 4.94
N ASN A 87 2.83 -8.21 4.56
CA ASN A 87 4.12 -7.57 4.81
C ASN A 87 4.35 -6.31 3.96
N LEU A 88 3.79 -6.28 2.74
CA LEU A 88 3.78 -5.09 1.89
C LEU A 88 2.91 -3.98 2.49
N ILE A 89 1.70 -4.33 2.92
CA ILE A 89 0.77 -3.41 3.58
C ILE A 89 1.43 -2.84 4.84
N LYS A 90 1.99 -3.70 5.68
CA LYS A 90 2.63 -3.27 6.92
C LYS A 90 3.76 -2.29 6.68
N PHE A 91 4.60 -2.53 5.68
CA PHE A 91 5.68 -1.61 5.30
C PHE A 91 5.15 -0.22 4.97
N VAL A 92 4.11 -0.13 4.13
CA VAL A 92 3.52 1.15 3.70
C VAL A 92 2.86 1.87 4.88
N LEU A 93 2.04 1.17 5.67
CA LEU A 93 1.36 1.79 6.81
C LEU A 93 2.36 2.30 7.85
N ASP A 94 3.37 1.52 8.20
CA ASP A 94 4.41 1.93 9.14
C ASP A 94 5.21 3.14 8.62
N ALA A 95 5.52 3.18 7.31
CA ALA A 95 6.27 4.28 6.73
C ALA A 95 5.49 5.59 6.71
N LEU A 96 4.16 5.53 6.53
CA LEU A 96 3.28 6.70 6.46
C LEU A 96 2.76 7.15 7.83
N ASN A 97 2.96 6.36 8.87
CA ASN A 97 2.53 6.67 10.23
C ASN A 97 3.22 7.96 10.73
N GLY A 98 2.44 8.89 11.26
CA GLY A 98 2.91 10.21 11.70
C GLY A 98 3.17 11.21 10.56
N HIS A 99 3.02 10.81 9.29
CA HIS A 99 3.24 11.66 8.11
C HIS A 99 1.96 11.87 7.30
N LEU A 100 1.28 10.80 6.93
CA LEU A 100 -0.02 10.87 6.24
C LEU A 100 -1.18 10.99 7.23
N TYR A 101 -1.11 10.27 8.33
CA TYR A 101 -2.08 10.25 9.43
C TYR A 101 -1.32 10.21 10.77
N VAL A 102 -2.00 10.57 11.85
CA VAL A 102 -1.38 10.62 13.19
C VAL A 102 -1.06 9.22 13.69
N ASP A 103 -1.98 8.27 13.47
CA ASP A 103 -1.86 6.90 13.95
C ASP A 103 -2.56 5.93 12.98
N ASP A 104 -1.98 4.76 12.74
CA ASP A 104 -2.54 3.74 11.85
C ASP A 104 -3.87 3.16 12.37
N ALA A 105 -4.19 3.34 13.64
CA ALA A 105 -5.51 3.05 14.20
C ALA A 105 -6.67 3.85 13.54
N GLN A 106 -6.36 4.95 12.84
CA GLN A 106 -7.34 5.72 12.06
C GLN A 106 -7.79 5.00 10.78
N VAL A 107 -7.05 3.97 10.33
CA VAL A 107 -7.39 3.20 9.14
C VAL A 107 -8.52 2.24 9.46
N ILE A 108 -9.75 2.60 9.07
CA ILE A 108 -10.96 1.81 9.35
C ILE A 108 -11.33 0.83 8.23
N SER A 109 -10.75 1.00 7.06
CA SER A 109 -10.93 0.09 5.92
C SER A 109 -9.68 0.07 5.05
N LEU A 110 -9.30 -1.13 4.64
CA LEU A 110 -8.12 -1.34 3.83
C LEU A 110 -8.40 -2.34 2.72
N ALA A 111 -8.02 -2.00 1.50
CA ALA A 111 -7.97 -2.91 0.36
C ALA A 111 -6.59 -2.87 -0.28
N ALA A 112 -6.06 -4.03 -0.67
CA ALA A 112 -4.77 -4.08 -1.33
C ALA A 112 -4.72 -5.12 -2.45
N ARG A 113 -3.92 -4.87 -3.48
CA ARG A 113 -3.72 -5.79 -4.60
C ARG A 113 -2.25 -5.81 -5.01
N LYS A 114 -1.83 -6.97 -5.53
CA LYS A 114 -0.53 -7.15 -6.19
C LYS A 114 -0.77 -7.39 -7.67
N LEU A 115 -0.23 -6.53 -8.51
CA LEU A 115 -0.46 -6.53 -9.95
C LEU A 115 0.87 -6.48 -10.71
N TYR A 116 0.90 -7.09 -11.89
CA TYR A 116 1.98 -6.85 -12.83
C TYR A 116 1.77 -5.54 -13.59
N ALA A 117 2.84 -4.79 -13.79
CA ALA A 117 2.85 -3.56 -14.58
C ALA A 117 4.13 -3.46 -15.44
N GLU A 118 4.28 -2.39 -16.18
CA GLU A 118 5.48 -2.11 -16.97
C GLU A 118 6.68 -1.82 -16.08
N ASN A 119 6.46 -1.11 -14.98
CA ASN A 119 7.47 -0.76 -13.98
C ASN A 119 6.97 -1.11 -12.58
N ASP A 120 7.90 -1.22 -11.64
CA ASP A 120 7.60 -1.29 -10.22
C ASP A 120 6.97 0.03 -9.75
N GLY A 121 6.11 -0.06 -8.72
CA GLY A 121 5.51 1.12 -8.13
C GLY A 121 4.46 0.80 -7.07
N ILE A 122 4.02 1.83 -6.38
CA ILE A 122 2.99 1.76 -5.36
C ILE A 122 2.01 2.92 -5.58
N GLU A 123 0.73 2.61 -5.70
CA GLU A 123 -0.34 3.60 -5.74
C GLU A 123 -1.19 3.49 -4.48
N ILE A 124 -1.37 4.60 -3.78
CA ILE A 124 -2.13 4.67 -2.55
C ILE A 124 -3.26 5.66 -2.72
N ARG A 125 -4.49 5.20 -2.55
CA ARG A 125 -5.69 6.04 -2.53
C ARG A 125 -6.19 6.16 -1.11
N VAL A 126 -6.34 7.40 -0.65
CA VAL A 126 -6.79 7.73 0.69
C VAL A 126 -8.07 8.54 0.59
N THR A 127 -9.08 8.11 1.32
CA THR A 127 -10.37 8.81 1.43
C THR A 127 -10.69 9.01 2.91
N GLU A 128 -10.96 10.25 3.31
CA GLU A 128 -11.47 10.54 4.65
C GLU A 128 -12.94 10.10 4.75
N TYR A 129 -13.33 9.53 5.89
CA TYR A 129 -14.69 9.00 6.06
C TYR A 129 -15.76 10.09 5.85
N GLY A 130 -15.45 11.35 6.16
CA GLY A 130 -16.33 12.49 5.91
C GLY A 130 -16.62 12.75 4.44
N ASP A 131 -15.67 12.44 3.57
CA ASP A 131 -15.72 12.68 2.12
C ASP A 131 -16.39 11.55 1.33
N LEU A 132 -16.79 10.46 2.00
CA LEU A 132 -17.48 9.35 1.35
C LEU A 132 -18.85 9.79 0.84
N ASN A 133 -19.19 9.36 -0.36
CA ASN A 133 -20.53 9.52 -0.88
C ASN A 133 -21.55 8.64 -0.12
N PHE A 134 -22.83 8.88 -0.37
CA PHE A 134 -23.93 8.17 0.29
C PHE A 134 -23.84 6.63 0.12
N PHE A 135 -23.52 6.16 -1.09
CA PHE A 135 -23.43 4.73 -1.38
C PHE A 135 -22.26 4.05 -0.69
N GLU A 136 -21.10 4.71 -0.64
CA GLU A 136 -19.92 4.19 0.08
C GLU A 136 -20.18 4.08 1.57
N LYS A 137 -20.84 5.08 2.17
CA LYS A 137 -21.26 5.04 3.57
C LYS A 137 -22.27 3.93 3.83
N GLN A 138 -23.22 3.73 2.93
CA GLN A 138 -24.23 2.69 3.06
C GLN A 138 -23.58 1.30 2.99
N PHE A 139 -22.67 1.06 2.03
CA PHE A 139 -21.93 -0.20 1.94
C PHE A 139 -21.17 -0.53 3.22
N LEU A 140 -20.46 0.45 3.81
CA LEU A 140 -19.77 0.25 5.09
C LEU A 140 -20.73 -0.04 6.25
N ASN A 141 -21.91 0.57 6.27
CA ASN A 141 -22.93 0.32 7.28
C ASN A 141 -23.58 -1.05 7.13
N ASP A 142 -23.82 -1.49 5.89
CA ASP A 142 -24.36 -2.84 5.62
C ASP A 142 -23.37 -3.92 6.05
N CYS A 143 -22.07 -3.75 5.76
CA CYS A 143 -21.02 -4.64 6.28
C CYS A 143 -21.01 -4.72 7.81
N LYS A 144 -21.22 -3.59 8.50
CA LYS A 144 -21.33 -3.59 9.98
C LYS A 144 -22.55 -4.37 10.46
N ARG A 145 -23.69 -4.20 9.80
CA ARG A 145 -24.93 -4.91 10.14
C ARG A 145 -24.77 -6.42 9.98
N ASP A 146 -24.15 -6.86 8.89
CA ASP A 146 -23.90 -8.28 8.61
C ASP A 146 -22.93 -8.91 9.63
N LEU A 147 -22.02 -8.12 10.19
CA LEU A 147 -21.10 -8.53 11.24
C LEU A 147 -21.66 -8.41 12.66
N GLY A 148 -22.86 -7.85 12.84
CA GLY A 148 -23.52 -7.67 14.15
C GLY A 148 -22.86 -6.62 15.03
N ILE A 149 -22.17 -5.65 14.44
CA ILE A 149 -21.48 -4.54 15.12
C ILE A 149 -22.01 -3.16 14.70
#